data_2c34cb30cdfdb299b58cd08d56fd7296
#
_entry.id   2c34cb30cdfdb299b58cd08d56fd7296
#
_cell.length_a   1.000
_cell.length_b   1.000
_cell.length_c   1.000
_cell.angle_alpha   90.00
_cell.angle_beta   90.00
_cell.angle_gamma   90.00
#
_symmetry.space_group_name_H-M   'P 1'
#
loop_
_entity.id
_entity.type
_entity.pdbx_description
1 polymer ?
#
loop_
_entity_poly.entity_id
_entity_poly.type
_entity_poly.pdbx_seq_one_letter_code
_entity_poly.pdbx_strand_id
1 'polypeptide(L)'
;VAVVQISRIQVRRGRKNTGSGIPQLAGGELGWAVDAQELFIGNGSVSEGSPAVGNTKILTENDNLFTLADQYTYKQGTTVQTGATISGPIKRTLQDRLDDIVSIRSFGGTGDGSDHTAILQRAIDQLYINTASKGTTGSRVKLHLEAGTYSINDTIYLPPYATIIGAGKGKTVINQTVDKPIFKTINETATPGNYPDDSGSTSLNQARNIELNGLTLTHYTNGFIGLDLVTCKDSLFRDLEVRATWTTGTTTNTNNIAIKLSSLSTVTGSFNNKFENCTITGWSYGVVSDDDVYENTWSHCIFSTLGYAVTFGENTIIGNQGQATGPERNVFTHCNFNDIDKNGIIFTNGKYNESTNNKFYGVGNNGGTSASAAYTIIKSIPTGNVSINDWFDRTDDLSTNVAFNNTTPYISEIEGPLHSEYIYTNELSLGQQNSFETIFNLPGDFTRIYKIEYKFKSNQVDAMRQGELEVIVNKTTNTVTYSDAYDYNGELSFSETMQLKAQMLDLNTDTVMDTVGIRMKNTVNTEDATFSYKVKIIN
;
A
#
# COMPACT_ATOMS: atom_id res chain seq x y z
N VAL A 1 -62.55 -49.15 -37.46
CA VAL A 1 -61.42 -48.41 -37.06
C VAL A 1 -60.49 -49.31 -36.30
N ALA A 2 -59.37 -49.75 -36.93
CA ALA A 2 -58.37 -50.56 -36.28
C ALA A 2 -57.62 -49.69 -35.23
N VAL A 3 -57.78 -50.03 -33.97
CA VAL A 3 -56.95 -49.49 -32.91
C VAL A 3 -55.58 -50.10 -33.09
N VAL A 4 -54.66 -49.33 -33.62
CA VAL A 4 -53.23 -49.68 -33.62
C VAL A 4 -52.80 -49.70 -32.17
N GLN A 5 -52.62 -50.86 -31.61
CA GLN A 5 -52.04 -51.02 -30.29
C GLN A 5 -50.60 -50.59 -30.40
N ILE A 6 -50.29 -49.47 -29.79
CA ILE A 6 -48.90 -48.95 -29.72
C ILE A 6 -48.10 -50.01 -29.00
N SER A 7 -47.23 -50.74 -29.73
CA SER A 7 -46.33 -51.70 -29.13
C SER A 7 -45.44 -51.01 -28.11
N ARG A 8 -45.35 -51.64 -26.95
CA ARG A 8 -44.50 -51.13 -25.84
C ARG A 8 -43.07 -51.02 -26.33
N ILE A 9 -42.52 -49.80 -26.39
CA ILE A 9 -41.09 -49.61 -26.73
C ILE A 9 -40.29 -50.17 -25.55
N GLN A 10 -39.63 -51.30 -25.75
CA GLN A 10 -38.73 -51.92 -24.81
C GLN A 10 -37.31 -51.44 -25.13
N VAL A 11 -36.70 -50.70 -24.15
CA VAL A 11 -35.29 -50.35 -24.20
C VAL A 11 -34.48 -51.61 -23.84
N ARG A 12 -33.49 -51.97 -24.66
CA ARG A 12 -32.57 -53.09 -24.36
C ARG A 12 -31.81 -52.80 -23.05
N ARG A 13 -31.71 -53.81 -22.18
CA ARG A 13 -31.03 -53.63 -20.86
C ARG A 13 -29.82 -54.53 -20.78
N GLY A 14 -28.73 -54.00 -20.21
CA GLY A 14 -27.49 -54.75 -20.03
C GLY A 14 -26.61 -54.08 -18.95
N ARG A 15 -25.44 -54.65 -18.78
CA ARG A 15 -24.40 -54.11 -17.90
C ARG A 15 -23.23 -53.60 -18.75
N LYS A 16 -22.72 -52.41 -18.46
CA LYS A 16 -21.57 -51.83 -19.15
C LYS A 16 -20.24 -52.33 -18.58
N ASN A 17 -20.17 -52.50 -17.26
CA ASN A 17 -18.94 -52.77 -16.53
C ASN A 17 -18.62 -54.28 -16.39
N THR A 18 -19.34 -55.14 -17.07
CA THR A 18 -19.09 -56.57 -17.06
C THR A 18 -18.87 -57.10 -18.50
N GLY A 19 -17.85 -57.94 -18.70
CA GLY A 19 -17.53 -58.52 -20.00
C GLY A 19 -16.92 -57.53 -21.00
N SER A 20 -17.33 -57.61 -22.27
CA SER A 20 -16.85 -56.81 -23.39
C SER A 20 -17.48 -55.38 -23.48
N GLY A 21 -18.20 -54.94 -22.45
CA GLY A 21 -18.89 -53.64 -22.45
C GLY A 21 -20.25 -53.67 -23.13
N ILE A 22 -20.71 -52.53 -23.64
CA ILE A 22 -22.00 -52.40 -24.31
C ILE A 22 -21.90 -53.04 -25.73
N PRO A 23 -22.74 -54.02 -26.06
CA PRO A 23 -22.74 -54.53 -27.41
C PRO A 23 -23.21 -53.47 -28.40
N GLN A 24 -22.80 -53.60 -29.67
CA GLN A 24 -23.28 -52.77 -30.75
C GLN A 24 -24.81 -52.85 -30.84
N LEU A 25 -25.44 -51.68 -30.72
CA LEU A 25 -26.88 -51.51 -30.92
C LEU A 25 -27.18 -51.31 -32.40
N ALA A 26 -28.33 -51.74 -32.85
CA ALA A 26 -28.81 -51.45 -34.20
C ALA A 26 -29.06 -49.93 -34.37
N GLY A 27 -29.07 -49.45 -35.61
CA GLY A 27 -29.33 -48.02 -35.87
C GLY A 27 -30.64 -47.51 -35.22
N GLY A 28 -30.56 -46.57 -34.34
CA GLY A 28 -31.70 -46.04 -33.58
C GLY A 28 -32.18 -46.89 -32.40
N GLU A 29 -31.59 -48.07 -32.17
CA GLU A 29 -31.92 -48.90 -30.99
C GLU A 29 -31.45 -48.25 -29.71
N LEU A 30 -32.32 -48.19 -28.69
CA LEU A 30 -31.99 -47.64 -27.36
C LEU A 30 -31.51 -48.77 -26.42
N GLY A 31 -30.42 -48.52 -25.71
CA GLY A 31 -29.84 -49.42 -24.71
C GLY A 31 -29.64 -48.73 -23.36
N TRP A 32 -30.10 -49.38 -22.28
CA TRP A 32 -29.91 -48.91 -20.93
C TRP A 32 -28.86 -49.75 -20.19
N ALA A 33 -27.76 -49.14 -19.79
CA ALA A 33 -26.75 -49.76 -18.93
C ALA A 33 -27.18 -49.62 -17.45
N VAL A 34 -27.62 -50.74 -16.86
CA VAL A 34 -28.24 -50.72 -15.51
C VAL A 34 -27.22 -50.42 -14.42
N ASP A 35 -26.00 -50.87 -14.57
CA ASP A 35 -24.91 -50.73 -13.62
C ASP A 35 -24.22 -49.34 -13.68
N ALA A 36 -24.33 -48.65 -14.81
CA ALA A 36 -23.79 -47.31 -15.00
C ALA A 36 -24.88 -46.22 -15.03
N GLN A 37 -26.16 -46.61 -15.07
CA GLN A 37 -27.31 -45.69 -15.23
C GLN A 37 -27.19 -44.81 -16.49
N GLU A 38 -26.67 -45.37 -17.58
CA GLU A 38 -26.43 -44.65 -18.83
C GLU A 38 -27.35 -45.13 -19.94
N LEU A 39 -27.83 -44.19 -20.76
CA LEU A 39 -28.65 -44.45 -21.94
C LEU A 39 -27.81 -44.29 -23.21
N PHE A 40 -27.96 -45.23 -24.12
CA PHE A 40 -27.26 -45.24 -25.39
C PHE A 40 -28.23 -45.41 -26.57
N ILE A 41 -27.83 -44.88 -27.74
CA ILE A 41 -28.49 -45.12 -29.00
C ILE A 41 -27.47 -45.67 -30.00
N GLY A 42 -27.83 -46.68 -30.73
CA GLY A 42 -27.00 -47.23 -31.81
C GLY A 42 -26.87 -46.24 -32.97
N ASN A 43 -25.63 -46.05 -33.45
CA ASN A 43 -25.37 -45.12 -34.55
C ASN A 43 -25.76 -45.66 -35.93
N GLY A 44 -26.04 -46.96 -36.04
CA GLY A 44 -26.23 -47.59 -37.30
C GLY A 44 -24.93 -48.00 -38.01
N SER A 45 -25.01 -48.35 -39.29
CA SER A 45 -23.88 -48.70 -40.11
C SER A 45 -23.45 -47.59 -41.04
N VAL A 46 -22.20 -47.64 -41.53
CA VAL A 46 -21.69 -46.67 -42.52
C VAL A 46 -22.54 -46.71 -43.82
N SER A 47 -23.09 -47.81 -44.14
CA SER A 47 -24.03 -47.96 -45.32
C SER A 47 -25.35 -47.22 -45.11
N GLU A 48 -25.73 -46.94 -43.88
CA GLU A 48 -26.91 -46.13 -43.52
C GLU A 48 -26.56 -44.63 -43.37
N GLY A 49 -25.32 -44.22 -43.70
CA GLY A 49 -24.86 -42.82 -43.62
C GLY A 49 -24.33 -42.40 -42.26
N SER A 50 -24.10 -43.30 -41.33
CA SER A 50 -23.48 -43.01 -40.05
C SER A 50 -22.00 -42.67 -40.24
N PRO A 51 -21.49 -41.59 -39.68
CA PRO A 51 -20.06 -41.23 -39.76
C PRO A 51 -19.17 -42.22 -38.98
N ALA A 52 -19.71 -42.96 -38.04
CA ALA A 52 -18.98 -43.95 -37.25
C ALA A 52 -19.93 -45.04 -36.76
N VAL A 53 -19.51 -46.31 -36.87
CA VAL A 53 -20.20 -47.45 -36.24
C VAL A 53 -19.95 -47.36 -34.71
N GLY A 54 -20.98 -47.61 -33.92
CA GLY A 54 -20.88 -47.61 -32.46
C GLY A 54 -22.18 -47.19 -31.80
N ASN A 55 -22.08 -46.90 -30.52
CA ASN A 55 -23.19 -46.40 -29.71
C ASN A 55 -22.88 -44.98 -29.24
N THR A 56 -23.85 -44.10 -29.41
CA THR A 56 -23.76 -42.73 -28.85
C THR A 56 -24.45 -42.69 -27.50
N LYS A 57 -23.80 -42.15 -26.49
CA LYS A 57 -24.40 -41.94 -25.17
C LYS A 57 -25.37 -40.76 -25.24
N ILE A 58 -26.58 -40.98 -24.73
CA ILE A 58 -27.58 -39.94 -24.52
C ILE A 58 -27.41 -39.42 -23.09
N LEU A 59 -27.28 -38.09 -22.93
CA LEU A 59 -27.14 -37.48 -21.62
C LEU A 59 -28.42 -37.63 -20.80
N THR A 60 -28.27 -38.09 -19.56
CA THR A 60 -29.33 -38.23 -18.56
C THR A 60 -29.05 -37.31 -17.37
N GLU A 61 -30.01 -37.19 -16.47
CA GLU A 61 -29.82 -36.44 -15.22
C GLU A 61 -28.71 -36.98 -14.31
N ASN A 62 -28.34 -38.26 -14.52
CA ASN A 62 -27.24 -38.89 -13.77
C ASN A 62 -25.86 -38.60 -14.37
N ASP A 63 -25.80 -37.94 -15.50
CA ASP A 63 -24.53 -37.61 -16.14
C ASP A 63 -23.92 -36.35 -15.52
N ASN A 64 -22.70 -36.48 -15.06
CA ASN A 64 -21.94 -35.35 -14.60
C ASN A 64 -21.51 -34.47 -15.80
N LEU A 65 -22.17 -33.34 -15.98
CA LEU A 65 -21.85 -32.37 -17.05
C LEU A 65 -20.39 -31.90 -17.01
N PHE A 66 -19.75 -31.93 -15.84
CA PHE A 66 -18.33 -31.57 -15.72
C PHE A 66 -17.40 -32.58 -16.39
N THR A 67 -17.74 -33.86 -16.38
CA THR A 67 -16.96 -34.89 -17.12
C THR A 67 -17.23 -34.87 -18.62
N LEU A 68 -18.39 -34.37 -19.04
CA LEU A 68 -18.74 -34.19 -20.44
C LEU A 68 -18.12 -32.94 -21.07
N ALA A 69 -17.86 -31.95 -20.28
CA ALA A 69 -17.11 -30.75 -20.70
C ALA A 69 -15.58 -30.96 -20.69
N ASP A 70 -15.13 -32.20 -20.88
CA ASP A 70 -13.73 -32.61 -20.92
C ASP A 70 -12.92 -31.99 -22.08
N GLN A 71 -13.56 -31.18 -22.92
CA GLN A 71 -12.95 -30.68 -24.14
C GLN A 71 -13.28 -29.21 -24.42
N TYR A 72 -13.35 -28.36 -23.38
CA TYR A 72 -13.41 -26.93 -23.65
C TYR A 72 -12.12 -26.48 -24.34
N THR A 73 -12.28 -25.99 -25.55
CA THR A 73 -11.18 -25.38 -26.31
C THR A 73 -11.49 -23.91 -26.47
N TYR A 74 -10.57 -23.05 -26.04
CA TYR A 74 -10.68 -21.61 -26.37
C TYR A 74 -10.76 -21.51 -27.91
N LYS A 75 -11.79 -20.80 -28.40
CA LYS A 75 -12.00 -20.59 -29.83
C LYS A 75 -10.90 -19.69 -30.38
N GLN A 76 -9.79 -20.28 -30.77
CA GLN A 76 -8.75 -19.58 -31.51
C GLN A 76 -9.20 -19.41 -32.97
N GLY A 77 -8.75 -18.34 -33.61
CA GLY A 77 -8.91 -18.21 -35.07
C GLY A 77 -8.21 -19.35 -35.80
N THR A 78 -8.52 -19.51 -37.08
CA THR A 78 -7.97 -20.57 -37.92
C THR A 78 -6.45 -20.48 -38.15
N THR A 79 -5.83 -19.38 -37.75
CA THR A 79 -4.37 -19.15 -37.91
C THR A 79 -3.76 -18.94 -36.53
N VAL A 80 -2.88 -19.85 -36.11
CA VAL A 80 -2.07 -19.70 -34.90
C VAL A 80 -1.00 -18.64 -35.15
N GLN A 81 -1.10 -17.52 -34.44
CA GLN A 81 -0.17 -16.38 -34.61
C GLN A 81 0.91 -16.35 -33.52
N THR A 82 1.50 -17.44 -33.16
CA THR A 82 2.58 -17.43 -32.17
C THR A 82 3.86 -17.99 -32.77
N GLY A 83 4.98 -17.36 -32.45
CA GLY A 83 6.30 -17.76 -32.91
C GLY A 83 6.80 -19.12 -32.41
N ALA A 84 5.98 -19.89 -31.71
CA ALA A 84 6.24 -21.27 -31.33
C ALA A 84 5.29 -22.20 -32.07
N THR A 85 5.80 -23.32 -32.56
CA THR A 85 5.02 -24.35 -33.20
C THR A 85 4.14 -25.07 -32.16
N ILE A 86 2.95 -24.55 -31.94
CA ILE A 86 1.93 -25.24 -31.15
C ILE A 86 1.04 -25.97 -32.15
N SER A 87 1.04 -27.30 -32.11
CA SER A 87 0.33 -28.17 -33.05
C SER A 87 -1.16 -28.31 -32.74
N GLY A 88 -1.81 -27.25 -32.33
CA GLY A 88 -3.26 -27.25 -32.11
C GLY A 88 -3.69 -26.53 -30.83
N PRO A 89 -5.00 -26.26 -30.67
CA PRO A 89 -5.53 -25.61 -29.49
C PRO A 89 -5.38 -26.50 -28.25
N ILE A 90 -4.98 -25.87 -27.13
CA ILE A 90 -4.87 -26.56 -25.84
C ILE A 90 -6.28 -26.87 -25.34
N LYS A 91 -6.56 -28.13 -25.11
CA LYS A 91 -7.81 -28.59 -24.51
C LYS A 91 -7.70 -28.55 -23.01
N ARG A 92 -8.68 -27.95 -22.35
CA ARG A 92 -8.81 -27.92 -20.90
C ARG A 92 -10.15 -28.47 -20.49
N THR A 93 -10.23 -29.11 -19.32
CA THR A 93 -11.51 -29.51 -18.75
C THR A 93 -12.31 -28.27 -18.33
N LEU A 94 -13.61 -28.37 -18.19
CA LEU A 94 -14.42 -27.33 -17.63
C LEU A 94 -14.01 -27.04 -16.17
N GLN A 95 -13.66 -28.10 -15.43
CA GLN A 95 -13.14 -28.00 -14.07
C GLN A 95 -11.87 -27.12 -14.03
N ASP A 96 -10.85 -27.43 -14.83
CA ASP A 96 -9.63 -26.64 -14.94
C ASP A 96 -9.92 -25.17 -15.25
N ARG A 97 -10.95 -24.94 -16.08
CA ARG A 97 -11.32 -23.56 -16.44
C ARG A 97 -12.02 -22.83 -15.30
N LEU A 98 -12.85 -23.52 -14.54
CA LEU A 98 -13.53 -22.93 -13.37
C LEU A 98 -12.55 -22.71 -12.22
N ASP A 99 -11.53 -23.54 -12.10
CA ASP A 99 -10.51 -23.46 -11.05
C ASP A 99 -9.48 -22.33 -11.28
N ASP A 100 -9.53 -21.63 -12.41
CA ASP A 100 -8.72 -20.42 -12.63
C ASP A 100 -9.07 -19.29 -11.62
N ILE A 101 -10.31 -19.24 -11.16
CA ILE A 101 -10.81 -18.30 -10.15
C ILE A 101 -11.71 -19.06 -9.19
N VAL A 102 -11.29 -19.13 -7.93
CA VAL A 102 -12.02 -19.87 -6.90
C VAL A 102 -12.86 -18.91 -6.06
N SER A 103 -14.16 -19.16 -5.99
CA SER A 103 -15.07 -18.40 -5.14
C SER A 103 -15.01 -18.89 -3.69
N ILE A 104 -15.10 -17.96 -2.72
CA ILE A 104 -15.24 -18.31 -1.31
C ILE A 104 -16.50 -19.16 -1.03
N ARG A 105 -17.50 -19.08 -1.90
CA ARG A 105 -18.71 -19.91 -1.82
C ARG A 105 -18.40 -21.38 -1.94
N SER A 106 -17.35 -21.77 -2.67
CA SER A 106 -16.88 -23.14 -2.76
C SER A 106 -16.41 -23.70 -1.42
N PHE A 107 -16.13 -22.84 -0.45
CA PHE A 107 -15.76 -23.20 0.92
C PHE A 107 -16.88 -22.98 1.93
N GLY A 108 -18.06 -22.55 1.46
CA GLY A 108 -19.23 -22.27 2.28
C GLY A 108 -19.35 -20.81 2.76
N GLY A 109 -18.57 -19.90 2.18
CA GLY A 109 -18.65 -18.47 2.51
C GLY A 109 -19.87 -17.82 1.87
N THR A 110 -20.77 -17.27 2.67
CA THR A 110 -22.04 -16.67 2.25
C THR A 110 -22.01 -15.15 2.24
N GLY A 111 -21.12 -14.53 3.02
CA GLY A 111 -21.05 -13.08 3.15
C GLY A 111 -22.27 -12.46 3.84
N ASP A 112 -22.92 -13.20 4.73
CA ASP A 112 -24.16 -12.85 5.41
C ASP A 112 -23.97 -12.17 6.79
N GLY A 113 -22.71 -11.85 7.13
CA GLY A 113 -22.36 -11.24 8.41
C GLY A 113 -22.07 -12.23 9.53
N SER A 114 -22.27 -13.54 9.31
CA SER A 114 -21.89 -14.58 10.26
C SER A 114 -20.37 -14.75 10.35
N ASP A 115 -19.90 -15.55 11.30
CA ASP A 115 -18.48 -15.85 11.46
C ASP A 115 -17.96 -16.72 10.31
N HIS A 116 -17.02 -16.15 9.57
CA HIS A 116 -16.36 -16.77 8.43
C HIS A 116 -14.87 -17.08 8.68
N THR A 117 -14.38 -16.95 9.90
CA THR A 117 -12.96 -17.12 10.24
C THR A 117 -12.39 -18.44 9.70
N ALA A 118 -13.03 -19.56 10.09
CA ALA A 118 -12.58 -20.87 9.69
C ALA A 118 -12.74 -21.13 8.18
N ILE A 119 -13.75 -20.51 7.56
CA ILE A 119 -14.03 -20.64 6.12
C ILE A 119 -12.95 -19.93 5.31
N LEU A 120 -12.64 -18.67 5.66
CA LEU A 120 -11.60 -17.88 4.99
C LEU A 120 -10.22 -18.52 5.15
N GLN A 121 -9.86 -18.90 6.39
CA GLN A 121 -8.56 -19.51 6.61
C GLN A 121 -8.43 -20.85 5.89
N ARG A 122 -9.46 -21.71 5.89
CA ARG A 122 -9.46 -22.97 5.16
C ARG A 122 -9.30 -22.77 3.65
N ALA A 123 -9.95 -21.76 3.08
CA ALA A 123 -9.79 -21.43 1.66
C ALA A 123 -8.35 -21.04 1.35
N ILE A 124 -7.76 -20.16 2.16
CA ILE A 124 -6.37 -19.73 2.01
C ILE A 124 -5.40 -20.88 2.20
N ASP A 125 -5.59 -21.71 3.22
CA ASP A 125 -4.74 -22.86 3.49
C ASP A 125 -4.75 -23.85 2.31
N GLN A 126 -5.92 -24.13 1.77
CA GLN A 126 -6.04 -25.07 0.66
C GLN A 126 -5.44 -24.53 -0.63
N LEU A 127 -5.64 -23.25 -0.93
CA LEU A 127 -5.19 -22.65 -2.19
C LEU A 127 -3.70 -22.31 -2.19
N TYR A 128 -3.12 -21.93 -1.05
CA TYR A 128 -1.77 -21.35 -1.00
C TYR A 128 -0.80 -22.11 -0.09
N ILE A 129 -1.27 -22.89 0.87
CA ILE A 129 -0.42 -23.63 1.79
C ILE A 129 -0.41 -25.11 1.49
N ASN A 130 -1.60 -25.73 1.39
CA ASN A 130 -1.76 -27.18 1.22
C ASN A 130 -1.85 -27.59 -0.26
N THR A 131 -0.96 -27.09 -1.10
CA THR A 131 -0.90 -27.42 -2.53
C THR A 131 0.46 -27.99 -2.89
N ALA A 132 0.47 -28.98 -3.79
CA ALA A 132 1.71 -29.58 -4.29
C ALA A 132 2.60 -28.58 -5.04
N SER A 133 2.03 -27.51 -5.56
CA SER A 133 2.72 -26.44 -6.28
C SER A 133 2.94 -25.18 -5.44
N LYS A 134 2.87 -25.28 -4.13
CA LYS A 134 3.13 -24.21 -3.17
C LYS A 134 4.37 -23.40 -3.55
N GLY A 135 4.24 -22.07 -3.58
CA GLY A 135 5.34 -21.19 -3.98
C GLY A 135 5.65 -21.17 -5.47
N THR A 136 4.98 -21.95 -6.31
CA THR A 136 5.15 -21.99 -7.77
C THR A 136 4.02 -21.25 -8.51
N THR A 137 4.14 -21.16 -9.83
CA THR A 137 3.08 -20.56 -10.67
C THR A 137 1.74 -21.29 -10.57
N GLY A 138 1.74 -22.60 -10.31
CA GLY A 138 0.53 -23.40 -10.17
C GLY A 138 -0.27 -23.12 -8.90
N SER A 139 0.32 -22.47 -7.89
CA SER A 139 -0.38 -22.06 -6.67
C SER A 139 -0.91 -20.61 -6.71
N ARG A 140 -0.85 -19.95 -7.85
CA ARG A 140 -1.25 -18.53 -8.01
C ARG A 140 -2.71 -18.38 -8.44
N VAL A 141 -3.60 -19.09 -7.77
CA VAL A 141 -5.04 -19.02 -7.99
C VAL A 141 -5.61 -17.80 -7.29
N LYS A 142 -6.65 -17.20 -7.85
CA LYS A 142 -7.33 -16.06 -7.24
C LYS A 142 -8.49 -16.54 -6.39
N LEU A 143 -8.51 -16.16 -5.10
CA LEU A 143 -9.67 -16.33 -4.23
C LEU A 143 -10.58 -15.11 -4.39
N HIS A 144 -11.78 -15.35 -4.92
CA HIS A 144 -12.79 -14.30 -5.08
C HIS A 144 -13.79 -14.30 -3.92
N LEU A 145 -13.98 -13.14 -3.32
CA LEU A 145 -15.00 -12.88 -2.31
C LEU A 145 -16.10 -12.04 -2.94
N GLU A 146 -17.30 -12.57 -3.00
CA GLU A 146 -18.47 -11.85 -3.49
C GLU A 146 -18.84 -10.68 -2.56
N ALA A 147 -19.75 -9.84 -3.02
CA ALA A 147 -20.31 -8.78 -2.20
C ALA A 147 -21.02 -9.37 -0.97
N GLY A 148 -20.72 -8.82 0.20
CA GLY A 148 -21.25 -9.26 1.48
C GLY A 148 -20.35 -8.88 2.64
N THR A 149 -20.78 -9.23 3.85
CA THR A 149 -20.01 -9.03 5.08
C THR A 149 -19.53 -10.37 5.62
N TYR A 150 -18.24 -10.50 5.77
CA TYR A 150 -17.56 -11.67 6.31
C TYR A 150 -17.00 -11.30 7.68
N SER A 151 -17.74 -11.60 8.74
CA SER A 151 -17.25 -11.37 10.11
C SER A 151 -16.18 -12.41 10.45
N ILE A 152 -15.17 -11.97 11.18
CA ILE A 152 -14.11 -12.85 11.68
C ILE A 152 -13.88 -12.59 13.18
N ASN A 153 -13.50 -13.62 13.91
CA ASN A 153 -13.20 -13.60 15.34
C ASN A 153 -11.78 -14.08 15.66
N ASP A 154 -10.95 -14.20 14.66
CA ASP A 154 -9.51 -14.45 14.77
C ASP A 154 -8.78 -13.80 13.61
N THR A 155 -7.44 -13.78 13.70
CA THR A 155 -6.57 -13.31 12.63
C THR A 155 -6.62 -14.28 11.43
N ILE A 156 -6.69 -13.72 10.23
CA ILE A 156 -6.53 -14.46 8.98
C ILE A 156 -5.07 -14.35 8.52
N TYR A 157 -4.42 -15.46 8.32
CA TYR A 157 -3.02 -15.54 7.95
C TYR A 157 -2.82 -15.63 6.44
N LEU A 158 -1.94 -14.76 5.92
CA LEU A 158 -1.66 -14.61 4.49
C LEU A 158 -0.28 -15.18 4.15
N PRO A 159 -0.21 -16.36 3.53
CA PRO A 159 1.05 -16.94 3.05
C PRO A 159 1.52 -16.25 1.76
N PRO A 160 2.77 -16.48 1.32
CA PRO A 160 3.25 -16.02 0.03
C PRO A 160 2.31 -16.41 -1.13
N TYR A 161 2.15 -15.48 -2.08
CA TYR A 161 1.30 -15.59 -3.28
C TYR A 161 -0.21 -15.56 -3.02
N ALA A 162 -0.67 -15.34 -1.78
CA ALA A 162 -2.10 -15.20 -1.51
C ALA A 162 -2.68 -14.04 -2.32
N THR A 163 -3.66 -14.34 -3.17
CA THR A 163 -4.35 -13.37 -4.02
C THR A 163 -5.83 -13.38 -3.68
N ILE A 164 -6.33 -12.33 -3.03
CA ILE A 164 -7.71 -12.19 -2.57
C ILE A 164 -8.34 -10.97 -3.23
N ILE A 165 -9.42 -11.20 -3.96
CA ILE A 165 -10.12 -10.17 -4.71
C ILE A 165 -11.57 -10.08 -4.25
N GLY A 166 -11.99 -8.91 -3.80
CA GLY A 166 -13.37 -8.61 -3.47
C GLY A 166 -14.13 -7.97 -4.63
N ALA A 167 -15.42 -7.76 -4.43
CA ALA A 167 -16.31 -7.10 -5.39
C ALA A 167 -16.14 -5.56 -5.41
N GLY A 168 -15.31 -5.00 -4.54
CA GLY A 168 -15.00 -3.57 -4.43
C GLY A 168 -15.16 -3.01 -3.01
N LYS A 169 -14.58 -1.82 -2.79
CA LYS A 169 -14.74 -1.05 -1.53
C LYS A 169 -16.22 -0.90 -1.18
N GLY A 170 -16.58 -1.10 0.08
CA GLY A 170 -17.94 -1.02 0.59
C GLY A 170 -18.86 -2.17 0.17
N LYS A 171 -18.44 -3.03 -0.76
CA LYS A 171 -19.23 -4.17 -1.24
C LYS A 171 -18.80 -5.47 -0.59
N THR A 172 -17.50 -5.75 -0.54
CA THR A 172 -16.95 -6.89 0.19
C THR A 172 -16.30 -6.38 1.46
N VAL A 173 -16.88 -6.71 2.59
CA VAL A 173 -16.46 -6.23 3.91
C VAL A 173 -15.96 -7.40 4.74
N ILE A 174 -14.72 -7.31 5.22
CA ILE A 174 -14.18 -8.22 6.24
C ILE A 174 -14.21 -7.46 7.56
N ASN A 175 -14.99 -7.97 8.51
CA ASN A 175 -15.27 -7.30 9.77
C ASN A 175 -14.67 -8.09 10.95
N GLN A 176 -13.60 -7.56 11.54
CA GLN A 176 -13.00 -8.14 12.75
C GLN A 176 -13.85 -7.78 13.98
N THR A 177 -14.24 -8.80 14.75
CA THR A 177 -15.14 -8.65 15.90
C THR A 177 -14.42 -8.73 17.25
N VAL A 178 -13.13 -9.04 17.27
CA VAL A 178 -12.30 -9.16 18.48
C VAL A 178 -10.99 -8.40 18.32
N ASP A 179 -10.28 -8.20 19.40
CA ASP A 179 -9.01 -7.48 19.46
C ASP A 179 -7.84 -8.30 18.90
N LYS A 180 -7.87 -8.54 17.59
CA LYS A 180 -6.83 -9.25 16.83
C LYS A 180 -6.62 -8.59 15.45
N PRO A 181 -5.45 -8.72 14.81
CA PRO A 181 -5.27 -8.27 13.43
C PRO A 181 -6.31 -8.87 12.49
N ILE A 182 -6.73 -8.11 11.49
CA ILE A 182 -7.62 -8.64 10.45
C ILE A 182 -6.83 -9.62 9.60
N PHE A 183 -5.72 -9.16 9.01
CA PHE A 183 -4.78 -9.98 8.25
C PHE A 183 -3.39 -9.89 8.85
N LYS A 184 -2.68 -11.01 8.86
CA LYS A 184 -1.25 -11.08 9.20
C LYS A 184 -0.50 -11.90 8.18
N THR A 185 0.62 -11.38 7.70
CA THR A 185 1.49 -12.12 6.76
C THR A 185 2.32 -13.17 7.48
N ILE A 186 2.55 -14.30 6.82
CA ILE A 186 3.33 -15.42 7.30
C ILE A 186 4.31 -15.89 6.21
N ASN A 187 5.36 -16.60 6.62
CA ASN A 187 6.36 -17.10 5.70
C ASN A 187 5.94 -18.41 5.01
N GLU A 188 6.75 -18.86 4.06
CA GLU A 188 6.49 -20.06 3.25
C GLU A 188 6.58 -21.38 4.01
N THR A 189 7.08 -21.40 5.25
CA THR A 189 7.16 -22.62 6.06
C THR A 189 5.84 -22.97 6.74
N ALA A 190 4.83 -22.11 6.62
CA ALA A 190 3.51 -22.34 7.19
C ALA A 190 2.89 -23.65 6.70
N THR A 191 2.14 -24.27 7.60
CA THR A 191 1.30 -25.44 7.32
C THR A 191 -0.12 -25.16 7.85
N PRO A 192 -1.16 -25.82 7.34
CA PRO A 192 -2.51 -25.61 7.85
C PRO A 192 -2.58 -25.79 9.37
N GLY A 193 -3.07 -24.75 10.06
CA GLY A 193 -3.15 -24.72 11.53
C GLY A 193 -1.85 -24.36 12.25
N ASN A 194 -0.74 -24.16 11.54
CA ASN A 194 0.52 -23.67 12.10
C ASN A 194 1.06 -22.53 11.25
N TYR A 195 0.93 -21.32 11.76
CA TYR A 195 1.22 -20.07 11.06
C TYR A 195 2.39 -19.37 11.75
N PRO A 196 3.63 -19.67 11.38
CA PRO A 196 4.81 -19.09 12.01
C PRO A 196 4.83 -17.58 11.79
N ASP A 197 5.08 -16.87 12.88
CA ASP A 197 5.21 -15.43 12.91
C ASP A 197 6.61 -15.03 12.52
N ASP A 198 7.18 -15.45 11.53
CA ASP A 198 8.40 -14.92 10.97
C ASP A 198 9.73 -15.14 11.72
N SER A 199 9.71 -15.68 12.93
CA SER A 199 10.93 -16.11 13.59
C SER A 199 11.58 -17.24 12.75
N GLY A 200 12.59 -16.90 11.97
CA GLY A 200 13.22 -17.81 11.01
C GLY A 200 12.92 -17.48 9.54
N SER A 201 12.27 -16.37 9.25
CA SER A 201 12.16 -15.86 7.90
C SER A 201 13.54 -15.52 7.34
N THR A 202 13.68 -15.80 6.06
CA THR A 202 14.85 -15.47 5.26
C THR A 202 14.40 -14.70 4.02
N SER A 203 15.31 -14.06 3.34
CA SER A 203 15.01 -13.37 2.07
C SER A 203 14.38 -14.29 1.00
N LEU A 204 14.49 -15.60 1.17
CA LEU A 204 13.94 -16.58 0.22
C LEU A 204 12.53 -17.03 0.58
N ASN A 205 12.21 -17.16 1.88
CA ASN A 205 10.93 -17.72 2.34
C ASN A 205 9.95 -16.71 2.94
N GLN A 206 10.35 -15.44 3.11
CA GLN A 206 9.48 -14.40 3.67
C GLN A 206 8.18 -14.21 2.88
N ALA A 207 7.19 -13.59 3.51
CA ALA A 207 5.95 -13.19 2.88
C ALA A 207 6.20 -12.35 1.63
N ARG A 208 5.61 -12.74 0.49
CA ARG A 208 5.85 -12.07 -0.79
C ARG A 208 4.74 -12.30 -1.80
N ASN A 209 4.67 -11.40 -2.80
CA ASN A 209 3.75 -11.52 -3.93
C ASN A 209 2.29 -11.72 -3.48
N ILE A 210 1.90 -11.06 -2.40
CA ILE A 210 0.54 -11.06 -1.88
C ILE A 210 -0.25 -9.97 -2.62
N GLU A 211 -1.47 -10.26 -3.02
CA GLU A 211 -2.39 -9.28 -3.59
C GLU A 211 -3.70 -9.25 -2.80
N LEU A 212 -4.05 -8.07 -2.27
CA LEU A 212 -5.38 -7.77 -1.74
C LEU A 212 -6.00 -6.66 -2.59
N ASN A 213 -7.21 -6.90 -3.11
CA ASN A 213 -7.82 -5.97 -4.04
C ASN A 213 -9.34 -5.87 -3.83
N GLY A 214 -9.87 -4.65 -3.80
CA GLY A 214 -11.31 -4.40 -3.80
C GLY A 214 -12.02 -4.82 -2.51
N LEU A 215 -11.42 -4.61 -1.34
CA LEU A 215 -11.92 -5.01 -0.04
C LEU A 215 -12.10 -3.81 0.90
N THR A 216 -13.09 -3.90 1.79
CA THR A 216 -13.17 -3.07 2.98
C THR A 216 -12.82 -3.93 4.20
N LEU A 217 -11.82 -3.50 4.95
CA LEU A 217 -11.36 -4.11 6.18
C LEU A 217 -11.85 -3.24 7.34
N THR A 218 -12.71 -3.76 8.20
CA THR A 218 -13.24 -3.01 9.32
C THR A 218 -12.86 -3.64 10.64
N HIS A 219 -12.54 -2.79 11.60
CA HIS A 219 -12.33 -3.19 12.98
C HIS A 219 -13.30 -2.43 13.89
N TYR A 220 -14.03 -3.15 14.71
CA TYR A 220 -15.09 -2.57 15.52
C TYR A 220 -14.59 -1.95 16.84
N THR A 221 -13.43 -2.35 17.31
CA THR A 221 -12.90 -1.90 18.61
C THR A 221 -11.68 -0.99 18.44
N ASN A 222 -11.39 -0.16 19.45
CA ASN A 222 -10.27 0.79 19.45
C ASN A 222 -8.89 0.13 19.69
N GLY A 223 -8.72 -1.13 19.37
CA GLY A 223 -7.59 -1.80 19.98
C GLY A 223 -6.72 -2.71 19.16
N PHE A 224 -6.73 -2.76 17.80
CA PHE A 224 -5.78 -3.65 17.12
C PHE A 224 -5.43 -3.25 15.67
N ILE A 225 -4.75 -4.16 14.97
CA ILE A 225 -4.09 -3.90 13.70
C ILE A 225 -4.99 -4.34 12.54
N GLY A 226 -5.15 -3.49 11.53
CA GLY A 226 -5.85 -3.86 10.30
C GLY A 226 -5.04 -4.86 9.48
N LEU A 227 -3.89 -4.42 8.97
CA LEU A 227 -2.92 -5.25 8.24
C LEU A 227 -1.61 -5.32 9.03
N ASP A 228 -1.23 -6.50 9.50
CA ASP A 228 0.07 -6.78 10.14
C ASP A 228 1.01 -7.42 9.10
N LEU A 229 1.75 -6.57 8.41
CA LEU A 229 2.65 -6.97 7.32
C LEU A 229 4.05 -7.21 7.88
N VAL A 230 4.28 -8.43 8.35
CA VAL A 230 5.55 -8.85 8.92
C VAL A 230 6.46 -9.36 7.81
N THR A 231 7.64 -8.77 7.65
CA THR A 231 8.64 -9.08 6.59
C THR A 231 8.04 -9.30 5.20
N CYS A 232 7.08 -8.46 4.82
CA CYS A 232 6.34 -8.57 3.57
C CYS A 232 7.06 -7.84 2.44
N LYS A 233 7.20 -8.49 1.27
CA LYS A 233 7.80 -7.87 0.10
C LYS A 233 7.04 -8.11 -1.19
N ASP A 234 7.34 -7.29 -2.21
CA ASP A 234 6.87 -7.48 -3.59
C ASP A 234 5.35 -7.67 -3.69
N SER A 235 4.56 -7.01 -2.82
CA SER A 235 3.13 -7.25 -2.65
C SER A 235 2.30 -6.03 -3.08
N LEU A 236 1.05 -6.29 -3.49
CA LEU A 236 0.15 -5.27 -4.00
C LEU A 236 -1.13 -5.20 -3.15
N PHE A 237 -1.39 -4.02 -2.62
CA PHE A 237 -2.59 -3.67 -1.87
C PHE A 237 -3.32 -2.57 -2.64
N ARG A 238 -4.42 -2.92 -3.28
CA ARG A 238 -5.12 -1.99 -4.18
C ARG A 238 -6.61 -1.91 -3.87
N ASP A 239 -7.16 -0.71 -4.06
CA ASP A 239 -8.59 -0.48 -3.87
C ASP A 239 -9.09 -0.97 -2.51
N LEU A 240 -8.29 -0.78 -1.45
CA LEU A 240 -8.66 -1.15 -0.08
C LEU A 240 -9.24 0.04 0.67
N GLU A 241 -10.22 -0.24 1.52
CA GLU A 241 -10.62 0.66 2.59
C GLU A 241 -10.29 -0.03 3.94
N VAL A 242 -9.39 0.58 4.71
CA VAL A 242 -9.00 0.08 6.04
C VAL A 242 -9.55 1.07 7.06
N ARG A 243 -10.62 0.70 7.75
CA ARG A 243 -11.33 1.62 8.64
C ARG A 243 -11.61 1.05 10.03
N ALA A 244 -11.61 1.93 11.01
CA ALA A 244 -12.02 1.67 12.38
C ALA A 244 -12.94 2.79 12.89
N THR A 245 -13.12 2.90 14.19
CA THR A 245 -14.07 3.82 14.83
C THR A 245 -13.41 4.94 15.63
N TRP A 246 -12.10 5.10 15.55
CA TRP A 246 -11.40 6.20 16.19
C TRP A 246 -11.83 7.55 15.56
N THR A 247 -11.93 8.59 16.37
CA THR A 247 -12.32 9.94 15.94
C THR A 247 -11.31 10.96 16.41
N THR A 248 -11.15 12.04 15.65
CA THR A 248 -10.28 13.18 15.97
C THR A 248 -10.62 13.76 17.34
N GLY A 249 -9.61 14.21 18.07
CA GLY A 249 -9.76 14.73 19.43
C GLY A 249 -9.82 13.67 20.53
N THR A 250 -9.78 12.39 20.19
CA THR A 250 -9.71 11.31 21.19
C THR A 250 -8.26 10.92 21.49
N THR A 251 -8.03 10.30 22.65
CA THR A 251 -6.70 9.81 23.01
C THR A 251 -6.23 8.77 22.00
N THR A 252 -4.99 8.92 21.49
CA THR A 252 -4.38 7.93 20.61
C THR A 252 -3.99 6.67 21.39
N ASN A 253 -4.25 5.52 20.79
CA ASN A 253 -3.89 4.21 21.33
C ASN A 253 -2.81 3.58 20.45
N THR A 254 -1.65 3.26 21.01
CA THR A 254 -0.50 2.69 20.29
C THR A 254 -0.78 1.32 19.67
N ASN A 255 -1.83 0.64 20.10
CA ASN A 255 -2.24 -0.65 19.53
C ASN A 255 -3.30 -0.50 18.42
N ASN A 256 -3.80 0.70 18.16
CA ASN A 256 -4.81 0.96 17.14
C ASN A 256 -4.13 1.47 15.86
N ILE A 257 -3.75 0.52 14.98
CA ILE A 257 -2.94 0.76 13.79
C ILE A 257 -3.65 0.17 12.56
N ALA A 258 -3.84 0.96 11.51
CA ALA A 258 -4.46 0.44 10.30
C ALA A 258 -3.53 -0.50 9.53
N ILE A 259 -2.29 -0.09 9.30
CA ILE A 259 -1.28 -0.88 8.57
C ILE A 259 0.03 -0.83 9.35
N LYS A 260 0.51 -1.98 9.74
CA LYS A 260 1.79 -2.15 10.40
C LYS A 260 2.76 -2.86 9.46
N LEU A 261 3.91 -2.25 9.22
CA LEU A 261 5.03 -2.82 8.47
C LEU A 261 6.15 -3.12 9.46
N SER A 262 6.51 -4.38 9.61
CA SER A 262 7.58 -4.76 10.54
C SER A 262 8.56 -5.74 9.94
N SER A 263 9.77 -5.73 10.48
CA SER A 263 10.81 -6.74 10.25
C SER A 263 11.10 -7.46 11.55
N LEU A 264 11.50 -8.70 11.49
CA LEU A 264 11.91 -9.47 12.69
C LEU A 264 13.39 -9.82 12.70
N SER A 265 14.13 -9.54 11.65
CA SER A 265 15.55 -9.83 11.59
C SER A 265 16.30 -8.86 10.69
N THR A 266 17.61 -8.78 10.90
CA THR A 266 18.57 -8.00 10.10
C THR A 266 18.61 -8.37 8.61
N VAL A 267 17.97 -9.45 8.21
CA VAL A 267 18.09 -10.05 6.87
C VAL A 267 16.80 -9.93 6.08
N THR A 268 15.69 -9.62 6.73
CA THR A 268 14.35 -9.63 6.14
C THR A 268 13.58 -8.38 6.51
N GLY A 269 13.62 -7.38 5.65
CA GLY A 269 12.79 -6.18 5.77
C GLY A 269 11.42 -6.32 5.13
N SER A 270 10.57 -5.31 5.32
CA SER A 270 9.33 -5.12 4.56
C SER A 270 9.58 -4.11 3.44
N PHE A 271 9.59 -4.58 2.17
CA PHE A 271 10.02 -3.73 1.07
C PHE A 271 9.32 -4.00 -0.27
N ASN A 272 9.40 -3.02 -1.15
CA ASN A 272 8.85 -3.06 -2.50
C ASN A 272 7.34 -3.42 -2.54
N ASN A 273 6.61 -3.02 -1.49
CA ASN A 273 5.16 -3.17 -1.47
C ASN A 273 4.50 -1.94 -2.07
N LYS A 274 3.37 -2.14 -2.75
CA LYS A 274 2.60 -1.07 -3.38
C LYS A 274 1.22 -0.97 -2.78
N PHE A 275 0.86 0.23 -2.37
CA PHE A 275 -0.47 0.59 -1.88
C PHE A 275 -1.07 1.59 -2.87
N GLU A 276 -2.09 1.15 -3.62
CA GLU A 276 -2.68 1.94 -4.70
C GLU A 276 -4.16 2.20 -4.42
N ASN A 277 -4.58 3.46 -4.48
CA ASN A 277 -5.98 3.86 -4.29
C ASN A 277 -6.60 3.31 -2.99
N CYS A 278 -5.82 3.29 -1.90
CA CYS A 278 -6.29 2.83 -0.60
C CYS A 278 -6.86 3.99 0.21
N THR A 279 -7.88 3.70 1.03
CA THR A 279 -8.46 4.64 2.00
C THR A 279 -8.20 4.12 3.40
N ILE A 280 -7.52 4.92 4.22
CA ILE A 280 -7.19 4.61 5.61
C ILE A 280 -7.88 5.64 6.49
N THR A 281 -8.78 5.21 7.37
CA THR A 281 -9.61 6.12 8.15
C THR A 281 -10.06 5.56 9.49
N GLY A 282 -10.21 6.41 10.49
CA GLY A 282 -10.76 6.04 11.80
C GLY A 282 -9.78 5.27 12.70
N TRP A 283 -8.47 5.52 12.60
CA TRP A 283 -7.42 4.86 13.39
C TRP A 283 -6.59 5.87 14.19
N SER A 284 -6.05 5.44 15.32
CA SER A 284 -5.05 6.25 16.02
C SER A 284 -3.78 6.43 15.21
N TYR A 285 -3.39 5.38 14.48
CA TYR A 285 -2.25 5.39 13.57
C TYR A 285 -2.65 4.78 12.22
N GLY A 286 -2.42 5.51 11.15
CA GLY A 286 -2.69 5.02 9.79
C GLY A 286 -1.66 3.98 9.37
N VAL A 287 -0.41 4.38 9.15
CA VAL A 287 0.69 3.47 8.81
C VAL A 287 1.80 3.63 9.83
N VAL A 288 2.27 2.53 10.38
CA VAL A 288 3.41 2.50 11.30
C VAL A 288 4.45 1.51 10.79
N SER A 289 5.73 1.88 10.83
CA SER A 289 6.82 0.97 10.50
C SER A 289 7.94 1.00 11.52
N ASP A 290 8.68 -0.11 11.59
CA ASP A 290 10.01 -0.16 12.20
C ASP A 290 11.11 0.34 11.23
N ASP A 291 12.37 0.11 11.57
CA ASP A 291 13.52 0.63 10.83
C ASP A 291 13.77 -0.05 9.48
N ASP A 292 13.51 -1.36 9.35
CA ASP A 292 13.82 -2.13 8.14
C ASP A 292 12.69 -2.12 7.10
N VAL A 293 12.22 -0.92 6.76
CA VAL A 293 11.15 -0.73 5.80
C VAL A 293 11.61 0.19 4.67
N TYR A 294 11.73 -0.36 3.45
CA TYR A 294 12.31 0.37 2.34
C TYR A 294 11.62 0.11 1.00
N GLU A 295 11.73 1.08 0.09
CA GLU A 295 11.21 0.98 -1.28
C GLU A 295 9.71 0.71 -1.40
N ASN A 296 8.91 1.04 -0.36
CA ASN A 296 7.46 0.91 -0.45
C ASN A 296 6.85 2.17 -1.07
N THR A 297 5.75 1.98 -1.80
CA THR A 297 5.08 3.08 -2.51
C THR A 297 3.61 3.17 -2.11
N TRP A 298 3.17 4.38 -1.74
CA TRP A 298 1.76 4.75 -1.57
C TRP A 298 1.38 5.73 -2.67
N SER A 299 0.42 5.34 -3.50
CA SER A 299 -0.05 6.19 -4.59
C SER A 299 -1.56 6.35 -4.57
N HIS A 300 -2.03 7.60 -4.75
CA HIS A 300 -3.45 7.94 -4.80
C HIS A 300 -4.23 7.48 -3.54
N CYS A 301 -3.56 7.40 -2.39
CA CYS A 301 -4.17 6.98 -1.14
C CYS A 301 -4.82 8.17 -0.41
N ILE A 302 -5.84 7.86 0.39
CA ILE A 302 -6.53 8.81 1.26
C ILE A 302 -6.27 8.42 2.71
N PHE A 303 -5.68 9.34 3.46
CA PHE A 303 -5.47 9.25 4.90
C PHE A 303 -6.40 10.27 5.56
N SER A 304 -7.39 9.81 6.32
CA SER A 304 -8.38 10.73 6.89
C SER A 304 -8.86 10.29 8.27
N THR A 305 -9.19 11.27 9.12
CA THR A 305 -9.69 11.02 10.48
C THR A 305 -8.76 10.09 11.26
N LEU A 306 -7.50 10.52 11.40
CA LEU A 306 -6.42 9.76 12.03
C LEU A 306 -5.74 10.55 13.13
N GLY A 307 -5.20 9.86 14.13
CA GLY A 307 -4.30 10.49 15.10
C GLY A 307 -2.98 10.87 14.45
N TYR A 308 -2.29 9.92 13.87
CA TYR A 308 -1.10 10.06 13.04
C TYR A 308 -1.34 9.34 11.72
N ALA A 309 -1.05 9.96 10.58
CA ALA A 309 -1.30 9.29 9.31
C ALA A 309 -0.18 8.31 8.95
N VAL A 310 1.07 8.72 9.00
CA VAL A 310 2.24 7.88 8.69
C VAL A 310 3.33 8.12 9.74
N THR A 311 3.84 7.06 10.33
CA THR A 311 4.90 7.11 11.35
C THR A 311 5.90 6.00 11.08
N PHE A 312 7.01 6.34 10.45
CA PHE A 312 8.04 5.41 10.03
C PHE A 312 9.28 5.47 10.93
N GLY A 313 9.85 4.31 11.26
CA GLY A 313 10.95 4.17 12.19
C GLY A 313 10.53 4.35 13.66
N GLU A 314 9.28 4.08 13.98
CA GLU A 314 8.72 4.28 15.32
C GLU A 314 8.87 3.02 16.19
N ASN A 315 10.06 2.85 16.71
CA ASN A 315 10.42 1.69 17.53
C ASN A 315 9.71 1.64 18.89
N THR A 316 9.17 2.76 19.37
CA THR A 316 8.44 2.79 20.65
C THR A 316 7.06 2.15 20.53
N ILE A 317 6.47 2.14 19.35
CA ILE A 317 5.17 1.52 19.07
C ILE A 317 5.33 0.06 18.67
N ILE A 318 6.27 -0.24 17.77
CA ILE A 318 6.45 -1.60 17.22
C ILE A 318 7.38 -2.45 18.06
N GLY A 319 8.27 -1.81 18.79
CA GLY A 319 9.42 -2.43 19.44
C GLY A 319 10.68 -2.37 18.54
N ASN A 320 11.82 -2.12 19.15
CA ASN A 320 13.09 -2.06 18.42
C ASN A 320 13.53 -3.48 18.04
N GLN A 321 13.62 -3.77 16.76
CA GLN A 321 14.09 -5.04 16.21
C GLN A 321 15.59 -5.05 15.92
N GLY A 322 16.30 -4.05 16.36
CA GLY A 322 17.77 -4.05 16.43
C GLY A 322 18.50 -3.50 15.21
N GLN A 323 17.81 -2.78 14.33
CA GLN A 323 18.45 -2.14 13.18
C GLN A 323 18.56 -0.62 13.33
N ALA A 324 19.72 -0.11 12.97
CA ALA A 324 20.04 1.32 13.05
C ALA A 324 19.92 2.05 11.70
N THR A 325 19.34 1.42 10.67
CA THR A 325 19.38 1.97 9.30
C THR A 325 18.24 2.92 9.00
N GLY A 326 17.12 2.82 9.72
CA GLY A 326 15.92 3.63 9.48
C GLY A 326 15.18 3.30 8.18
N PRO A 327 13.94 3.78 8.01
CA PRO A 327 13.17 3.57 6.78
C PRO A 327 13.79 4.29 5.58
N GLU A 328 13.95 3.58 4.45
CA GLU A 328 14.67 4.12 3.29
C GLU A 328 13.86 4.04 1.99
N ARG A 329 13.97 5.08 1.15
CA ARG A 329 13.42 5.12 -0.21
C ARG A 329 11.93 4.78 -0.32
N ASN A 330 11.16 5.09 0.73
CA ASN A 330 9.71 4.98 0.66
C ASN A 330 9.11 6.21 -0.03
N VAL A 331 8.07 6.01 -0.84
CA VAL A 331 7.47 7.05 -1.66
C VAL A 331 5.99 7.21 -1.36
N PHE A 332 5.56 8.44 -1.07
CA PHE A 332 4.15 8.84 -0.99
C PHE A 332 3.87 9.81 -2.14
N THR A 333 2.95 9.44 -3.03
CA THR A 333 2.69 10.27 -4.21
C THR A 333 1.19 10.39 -4.51
N HIS A 334 0.75 11.61 -4.83
CA HIS A 334 -0.65 11.92 -5.14
C HIS A 334 -1.64 11.48 -4.04
N CYS A 335 -1.21 11.47 -2.79
CA CYS A 335 -2.04 11.13 -1.64
C CYS A 335 -2.73 12.37 -1.06
N ASN A 336 -3.87 12.13 -0.39
CA ASN A 336 -4.57 13.14 0.38
C ASN A 336 -4.48 12.82 1.87
N PHE A 337 -4.00 13.78 2.65
CA PHE A 337 -3.96 13.72 4.12
C PHE A 337 -4.92 14.78 4.65
N ASN A 338 -6.00 14.36 5.27
CA ASN A 338 -7.02 15.27 5.78
C ASN A 338 -7.54 14.85 7.15
N ASP A 339 -7.90 15.83 7.97
CA ASP A 339 -8.44 15.59 9.32
C ASP A 339 -7.52 14.69 10.15
N ILE A 340 -6.26 15.10 10.28
CA ILE A 340 -5.22 14.40 11.05
C ILE A 340 -4.93 15.18 12.32
N ASP A 341 -5.11 14.56 13.49
CA ASP A 341 -4.94 15.23 14.78
C ASP A 341 -3.52 15.72 15.02
N LYS A 342 -2.53 14.91 14.66
CA LYS A 342 -1.12 15.14 14.95
C LYS A 342 -0.32 15.36 13.67
N ASN A 343 0.36 14.36 13.17
CA ASN A 343 1.28 14.49 12.05
C ASN A 343 0.79 13.76 10.80
N GLY A 344 1.02 14.37 9.64
CA GLY A 344 0.79 13.74 8.36
C GLY A 344 1.80 12.63 8.10
N ILE A 345 3.08 12.97 7.92
CA ILE A 345 4.16 12.00 7.70
C ILE A 345 5.29 12.27 8.68
N ILE A 346 5.74 11.22 9.38
CA ILE A 346 6.92 11.24 10.24
C ILE A 346 7.92 10.21 9.73
N PHE A 347 9.16 10.61 9.53
CA PHE A 347 10.30 9.72 9.32
C PHE A 347 11.29 9.87 10.47
N THR A 348 11.43 8.82 11.26
CA THR A 348 12.45 8.73 12.32
C THR A 348 13.66 7.99 11.78
N ASN A 349 14.85 8.59 11.80
CA ASN A 349 16.08 8.03 11.22
C ASN A 349 15.98 7.61 9.74
N GLY A 350 15.00 8.13 8.99
CA GLY A 350 14.74 7.74 7.61
C GLY A 350 15.72 8.36 6.60
N LYS A 351 15.94 7.67 5.48
CA LYS A 351 16.83 8.12 4.40
C LYS A 351 16.15 8.03 3.04
N TYR A 352 16.33 9.09 2.22
CA TYR A 352 15.89 9.12 0.82
C TYR A 352 14.39 8.82 0.63
N ASN A 353 13.56 9.09 1.66
CA ASN A 353 12.12 8.93 1.53
C ASN A 353 11.54 10.16 0.82
N GLU A 354 10.49 9.94 0.03
CA GLU A 354 9.91 10.95 -0.85
C GLU A 354 8.42 11.17 -0.58
N SER A 355 8.03 12.44 -0.49
CA SER A 355 6.64 12.91 -0.49
C SER A 355 6.46 13.79 -1.71
N THR A 356 5.57 13.42 -2.66
CA THR A 356 5.48 14.11 -3.95
C THR A 356 4.04 14.31 -4.39
N ASN A 357 3.68 15.56 -4.72
CA ASN A 357 2.35 15.94 -5.21
C ASN A 357 1.20 15.54 -4.27
N ASN A 358 1.44 15.49 -2.97
CA ASN A 358 0.44 15.17 -1.97
C ASN A 358 -0.30 16.43 -1.51
N LYS A 359 -1.49 16.23 -0.94
CA LYS A 359 -2.28 17.30 -0.33
C LYS A 359 -2.41 17.06 1.16
N PHE A 360 -2.02 18.07 1.95
CA PHE A 360 -2.15 18.07 3.40
C PHE A 360 -3.07 19.22 3.81
N TYR A 361 -4.24 18.88 4.33
CA TYR A 361 -5.18 19.88 4.86
C TYR A 361 -5.85 19.37 6.14
N GLY A 362 -6.06 20.29 7.09
CA GLY A 362 -6.56 19.91 8.40
C GLY A 362 -5.63 18.94 9.16
N VAL A 363 -4.30 19.12 9.03
CA VAL A 363 -3.30 18.33 9.75
C VAL A 363 -2.84 19.09 10.97
N GLY A 364 -2.85 18.45 12.14
CA GLY A 364 -2.49 19.05 13.43
C GLY A 364 -3.66 19.75 14.14
N ASN A 365 -4.91 19.49 13.74
CA ASN A 365 -6.10 20.21 14.20
C ASN A 365 -6.33 20.22 15.72
N ASN A 366 -5.97 19.15 16.43
CA ASN A 366 -6.24 19.02 17.87
C ASN A 366 -4.97 18.91 18.72
N GLY A 367 -3.86 19.32 18.20
CA GLY A 367 -2.58 18.99 18.82
C GLY A 367 -2.03 19.98 19.79
N GLY A 368 -2.40 21.23 19.82
CA GLY A 368 -1.94 22.24 20.80
C GLY A 368 -0.45 22.25 21.17
N THR A 369 0.36 21.40 20.54
CA THR A 369 1.78 21.27 20.81
C THR A 369 2.57 21.64 19.56
N SER A 370 3.67 22.35 19.75
CA SER A 370 4.62 22.77 18.70
C SER A 370 5.25 21.62 17.89
N ALA A 371 4.83 20.37 18.16
CA ALA A 371 5.36 19.17 17.52
C ALA A 371 4.47 18.59 16.40
N SER A 372 3.27 19.13 16.17
CA SER A 372 2.38 18.63 15.12
C SER A 372 2.68 19.33 13.80
N ALA A 373 2.90 18.56 12.74
CA ALA A 373 3.23 19.07 11.42
C ALA A 373 2.74 18.13 10.31
N ALA A 374 2.51 18.69 9.13
CA ALA A 374 2.18 17.89 7.96
C ALA A 374 3.29 16.90 7.61
N TYR A 375 4.52 17.34 7.68
CA TYR A 375 5.70 16.53 7.41
C TYR A 375 6.76 16.75 8.47
N THR A 376 7.20 15.68 9.13
CA THR A 376 8.20 15.74 10.21
C THR A 376 9.34 14.77 9.93
N ILE A 377 10.56 15.27 10.03
CA ILE A 377 11.76 14.45 9.99
C ILE A 377 12.43 14.51 11.35
N ILE A 378 12.53 13.39 12.03
CA ILE A 378 13.21 13.28 13.31
C ILE A 378 14.53 12.55 13.09
N LYS A 379 15.67 13.24 13.35
CA LYS A 379 16.96 12.61 13.13
C LYS A 379 18.17 13.22 13.80
N SER A 380 19.18 12.35 14.02
CA SER A 380 20.55 12.70 14.40
C SER A 380 21.51 12.94 13.22
N ILE A 381 21.19 12.47 11.99
CA ILE A 381 22.04 12.63 10.78
C ILE A 381 21.17 12.94 9.56
N PRO A 382 21.46 13.99 8.75
CA PRO A 382 20.69 14.38 7.59
C PRO A 382 20.82 13.35 6.47
N THR A 383 19.73 13.00 5.80
CA THR A 383 19.77 11.98 4.76
C THR A 383 18.63 12.08 3.77
N GLY A 384 18.69 13.01 2.83
CA GLY A 384 17.99 12.94 1.55
C GLY A 384 16.47 12.69 1.54
N ASN A 385 15.75 12.93 2.65
CA ASN A 385 14.30 12.89 2.62
C ASN A 385 13.77 14.17 1.97
N VAL A 386 12.77 14.05 1.07
CA VAL A 386 12.29 15.19 0.29
C VAL A 386 10.77 15.32 0.29
N SER A 387 10.32 16.55 0.12
CA SER A 387 8.93 16.89 -0.20
C SER A 387 8.94 17.74 -1.47
N ILE A 388 8.26 17.26 -2.52
CA ILE A 388 8.27 17.87 -3.86
C ILE A 388 6.84 18.15 -4.28
N ASN A 389 6.53 19.42 -4.58
CA ASN A 389 5.20 19.85 -5.04
C ASN A 389 4.05 19.44 -4.11
N ASP A 390 4.32 19.22 -2.84
CA ASP A 390 3.28 18.96 -1.86
C ASP A 390 2.53 20.26 -1.55
N TRP A 391 1.20 20.15 -1.44
CA TRP A 391 0.35 21.28 -1.10
C TRP A 391 -0.05 21.19 0.38
N PHE A 392 0.13 22.30 1.10
CA PHE A 392 -0.20 22.40 2.52
C PHE A 392 -1.24 23.50 2.73
N ASP A 393 -2.39 23.14 3.29
CA ASP A 393 -3.38 24.11 3.71
C ASP A 393 -2.98 24.74 5.04
N ARG A 394 -2.88 26.08 5.06
CA ARG A 394 -2.54 26.87 6.23
C ARG A 394 -3.72 27.68 6.76
N THR A 395 -4.91 27.49 6.23
CA THR A 395 -6.06 28.35 6.53
C THR A 395 -6.67 28.12 7.89
N ASP A 396 -6.32 27.04 8.59
CA ASP A 396 -6.75 26.84 9.96
C ASP A 396 -5.89 27.67 10.92
N ASP A 397 -6.54 28.58 11.59
CA ASP A 397 -6.05 29.65 12.48
C ASP A 397 -5.33 29.15 13.75
N LEU A 398 -4.72 27.98 13.69
CA LEU A 398 -3.90 27.43 14.75
C LEU A 398 -2.45 27.85 14.53
N SER A 399 -2.03 28.87 15.25
CA SER A 399 -0.69 29.46 15.28
C SER A 399 0.47 28.47 15.55
N THR A 400 0.22 27.18 15.55
CA THR A 400 1.17 26.11 15.84
C THR A 400 1.30 25.07 14.72
N ASN A 401 0.51 25.13 13.64
CA ASN A 401 0.60 24.18 12.53
C ASN A 401 1.75 24.57 11.60
N VAL A 402 2.84 23.87 11.69
CA VAL A 402 3.98 24.00 10.78
C VAL A 402 3.89 22.95 9.68
N ALA A 403 4.05 23.37 8.43
CA ALA A 403 4.13 22.44 7.31
C ALA A 403 5.28 21.44 7.50
N PHE A 404 6.40 21.94 8.04
CA PHE A 404 7.57 21.13 8.40
C PHE A 404 7.96 21.36 9.85
N ASN A 405 8.07 20.31 10.62
CA ASN A 405 8.75 20.34 11.90
C ASN A 405 10.10 19.63 11.74
N ASN A 406 11.14 20.42 11.77
CA ASN A 406 12.49 19.91 11.80
C ASN A 406 13.02 20.14 13.21
N THR A 407 12.94 19.12 14.07
CA THR A 407 13.50 19.19 15.43
C THR A 407 15.02 19.23 15.40
N THR A 408 15.62 18.91 14.27
CA THR A 408 17.01 19.17 13.92
C THR A 408 17.04 19.89 12.57
N PRO A 409 17.88 20.94 12.41
CA PRO A 409 17.79 21.88 11.29
C PRO A 409 18.42 21.34 10.00
N TYR A 410 17.87 20.25 9.45
CA TYR A 410 18.45 19.65 8.26
C TYR A 410 17.49 19.67 7.08
N ILE A 411 17.89 20.39 6.04
CA ILE A 411 17.37 20.21 4.70
C ILE A 411 17.94 18.89 4.19
N SER A 412 17.08 18.02 3.72
CA SER A 412 17.46 16.74 3.17
C SER A 412 18.25 16.90 1.88
N GLU A 413 19.30 16.13 1.72
CA GLU A 413 20.08 16.02 0.50
C GLU A 413 19.51 14.95 -0.44
N ILE A 414 19.56 15.22 -1.74
CA ILE A 414 19.58 14.17 -2.74
C ILE A 414 20.98 14.14 -3.34
N GLU A 415 21.70 13.06 -3.16
CA GLU A 415 22.87 12.75 -3.94
C GLU A 415 22.43 12.06 -5.24
N GLY A 416 22.58 12.77 -6.37
CA GLY A 416 22.33 12.18 -7.67
C GLY A 416 22.50 13.19 -8.80
N PRO A 417 22.92 12.77 -10.02
CA PRO A 417 23.31 13.69 -11.10
C PRO A 417 22.16 14.41 -11.81
N LEU A 418 20.91 14.28 -11.35
CA LEU A 418 19.73 14.77 -12.08
C LEU A 418 18.90 15.87 -11.39
N HIS A 419 19.17 16.26 -10.15
CA HIS A 419 18.43 17.32 -9.48
C HIS A 419 19.34 18.40 -8.93
N SER A 420 19.51 19.46 -9.70
CA SER A 420 20.28 20.65 -9.31
C SER A 420 19.47 21.69 -8.55
N GLU A 421 18.19 21.44 -8.24
CA GLU A 421 17.32 22.45 -7.65
C GLU A 421 16.47 21.87 -6.52
N TYR A 422 16.78 22.27 -5.27
CA TYR A 422 15.91 22.08 -4.12
C TYR A 422 15.18 23.37 -3.83
N ILE A 423 13.84 23.27 -3.77
CA ILE A 423 13.01 24.39 -3.40
C ILE A 423 12.39 24.09 -2.04
N TYR A 424 12.91 24.76 -1.03
CA TYR A 424 12.31 24.81 0.29
C TYR A 424 11.58 26.14 0.44
N THR A 425 10.27 26.10 0.68
CA THR A 425 9.48 27.31 0.96
C THR A 425 8.94 27.25 2.36
N ASN A 426 9.13 28.31 3.13
CA ASN A 426 8.51 28.47 4.43
C ASN A 426 8.13 29.94 4.66
N GLU A 427 7.21 30.14 5.58
CA GLU A 427 6.77 31.43 6.05
C GLU A 427 6.89 31.47 7.58
N LEU A 428 7.54 32.49 8.09
CA LEU A 428 7.81 32.69 9.50
C LEU A 428 7.17 33.99 9.96
N SER A 429 6.43 33.93 11.04
CA SER A 429 6.01 35.16 11.76
C SER A 429 7.16 35.62 12.64
N LEU A 430 7.58 36.87 12.48
CA LEU A 430 8.74 37.44 13.17
C LEU A 430 8.35 38.65 13.95
N GLY A 431 8.76 38.70 15.22
CA GLY A 431 8.71 39.87 16.04
C GLY A 431 9.94 40.77 15.85
N GLN A 432 10.02 41.85 16.66
CA GLN A 432 11.20 42.73 16.72
C GLN A 432 12.42 41.94 17.22
N GLN A 433 13.53 42.04 16.48
CA GLN A 433 14.81 41.42 16.84
C GLN A 433 15.90 42.49 16.86
N ASN A 434 16.28 42.93 18.03
CA ASN A 434 17.31 43.95 18.21
C ASN A 434 18.74 43.42 18.02
N SER A 435 18.91 42.13 18.02
CA SER A 435 20.16 41.42 17.74
C SER A 435 19.98 40.44 16.58
N PHE A 436 21.08 39.95 16.00
CA PHE A 436 20.99 38.88 15.00
C PHE A 436 20.54 37.58 15.64
N GLU A 437 19.35 37.13 15.30
CA GLU A 437 18.78 35.84 15.72
C GLU A 437 18.68 34.88 14.55
N THR A 438 18.84 33.60 14.80
CA THR A 438 18.74 32.60 13.77
C THR A 438 17.28 32.37 13.42
N ILE A 439 16.91 32.60 12.16
CA ILE A 439 15.55 32.43 11.68
C ILE A 439 15.34 31.02 11.09
N PHE A 440 16.36 30.46 10.48
CA PHE A 440 16.40 29.06 10.07
C PHE A 440 17.85 28.61 9.84
N ASN A 441 18.03 27.29 9.71
CA ASN A 441 19.34 26.68 9.55
C ASN A 441 19.44 25.93 8.23
N LEU A 442 20.65 25.86 7.67
CA LEU A 442 21.02 25.10 6.48
C LEU A 442 22.17 24.16 6.83
N PRO A 443 22.29 23.01 6.15
CA PRO A 443 23.46 22.15 6.30
C PRO A 443 24.77 22.87 5.99
N GLY A 444 25.75 22.72 6.86
CA GLY A 444 27.08 23.29 6.70
C GLY A 444 28.19 22.23 6.59
N ASP A 445 27.81 20.98 6.47
CA ASP A 445 28.69 19.81 6.45
C ASP A 445 29.36 19.53 5.09
N PHE A 446 28.93 20.26 4.04
CA PHE A 446 29.48 20.16 2.70
C PHE A 446 29.81 21.54 2.10
N THR A 447 30.75 21.57 1.17
CA THR A 447 31.01 22.77 0.36
C THR A 447 29.93 22.91 -0.70
N ARG A 448 29.14 23.99 -0.65
CA ARG A 448 28.01 24.22 -1.57
C ARG A 448 27.57 25.68 -1.59
N ILE A 449 26.68 25.99 -2.53
CA ILE A 449 26.09 27.32 -2.67
C ILE A 449 24.58 27.21 -2.42
N TYR A 450 24.06 28.05 -1.54
CA TYR A 450 22.63 28.24 -1.34
C TYR A 450 22.19 29.56 -1.94
N LYS A 451 21.13 29.55 -2.73
CA LYS A 451 20.39 30.74 -3.14
C LYS A 451 19.06 30.78 -2.42
N ILE A 452 18.82 31.85 -1.70
CA ILE A 452 17.64 32.05 -0.87
C ILE A 452 16.87 33.23 -1.41
N GLU A 453 15.84 32.95 -2.18
CA GLU A 453 14.84 33.94 -2.56
C GLU A 453 13.97 34.23 -1.34
N TYR A 454 13.81 35.48 -0.95
CA TYR A 454 13.02 35.81 0.21
C TYR A 454 12.13 37.03 0.01
N LYS A 455 11.05 37.07 0.79
CA LYS A 455 10.15 38.19 0.90
C LYS A 455 9.85 38.47 2.37
N PHE A 456 10.11 39.69 2.79
CA PHE A 456 9.73 40.19 4.10
C PHE A 456 8.62 41.20 3.93
N LYS A 457 7.52 41.03 4.66
CA LYS A 457 6.38 41.94 4.67
C LYS A 457 6.07 42.33 6.11
N SER A 458 6.01 43.64 6.38
CA SER A 458 5.47 44.17 7.63
C SER A 458 3.96 44.34 7.48
N ASN A 459 3.19 43.90 8.47
CA ASN A 459 1.73 44.07 8.48
C ASN A 459 1.31 45.41 9.10
N GLN A 460 2.23 46.10 9.81
CA GLN A 460 1.94 47.39 10.45
C GLN A 460 2.33 48.59 9.60
N VAL A 461 3.37 48.46 8.80
CA VAL A 461 3.81 49.47 7.83
C VAL A 461 3.70 48.87 6.46
N ASP A 462 3.12 49.55 5.51
CA ASP A 462 3.05 49.08 4.13
C ASP A 462 4.44 49.06 3.47
N ALA A 463 5.29 48.22 4.03
CA ALA A 463 6.66 48.04 3.62
C ALA A 463 7.00 46.59 3.35
N MET A 464 7.67 46.37 2.23
CA MET A 464 8.07 45.06 1.76
C MET A 464 9.50 45.09 1.26
N ARG A 465 10.29 44.11 1.64
CA ARG A 465 11.58 43.80 1.04
C ARG A 465 11.57 42.44 0.44
N GLN A 466 12.10 42.30 -0.76
CA GLN A 466 12.31 41.02 -1.42
C GLN A 466 13.71 40.97 -1.99
N GLY A 467 14.30 39.77 -2.04
CA GLY A 467 15.68 39.67 -2.51
C GLY A 467 16.14 38.23 -2.67
N GLU A 468 17.40 38.12 -3.05
CA GLU A 468 18.13 36.86 -3.13
C GLU A 468 19.36 36.94 -2.23
N LEU A 469 19.44 36.04 -1.24
CA LEU A 469 20.63 35.85 -0.41
C LEU A 469 21.41 34.66 -0.96
N GLU A 470 22.58 34.90 -1.51
CA GLU A 470 23.51 33.86 -1.91
C GLU A 470 24.45 33.52 -0.75
N VAL A 471 24.56 32.26 -0.40
CA VAL A 471 25.39 31.77 0.71
C VAL A 471 26.31 30.69 0.20
N ILE A 472 27.61 30.92 0.32
CA ILE A 472 28.66 30.00 -0.10
C ILE A 472 29.29 29.37 1.13
N VAL A 473 29.15 28.09 1.29
CA VAL A 473 29.74 27.30 2.37
C VAL A 473 31.02 26.64 1.87
N ASN A 474 32.10 26.81 2.62
CA ASN A 474 33.34 26.07 2.41
C ASN A 474 33.63 25.22 3.65
N LYS A 475 33.33 23.93 3.53
CA LYS A 475 33.53 22.96 4.63
C LYS A 475 35.00 22.75 4.96
N THR A 476 35.88 22.82 3.99
CA THR A 476 37.33 22.62 4.21
C THR A 476 37.92 23.68 5.14
N THR A 477 37.41 24.90 5.05
CA THR A 477 37.87 26.02 5.87
C THR A 477 36.90 26.36 7.01
N ASN A 478 35.77 25.69 7.11
CA ASN A 478 34.67 26.01 8.04
C ASN A 478 34.23 27.46 7.95
N THR A 479 34.16 28.02 6.75
CA THR A 479 33.79 29.41 6.52
C THR A 479 32.53 29.52 5.68
N VAL A 480 31.77 30.57 5.92
CA VAL A 480 30.63 30.96 5.09
C VAL A 480 30.81 32.37 4.60
N THR A 481 30.57 32.59 3.33
CA THR A 481 30.46 33.94 2.74
C THR A 481 29.07 34.12 2.19
N TYR A 482 28.56 35.33 2.18
CA TYR A 482 27.22 35.60 1.69
C TYR A 482 27.16 36.98 1.02
N SER A 483 26.20 37.09 0.08
CA SER A 483 25.80 38.35 -0.53
C SER A 483 24.28 38.45 -0.56
N ASP A 484 23.75 39.64 -0.32
CA ASP A 484 22.32 39.92 -0.25
C ASP A 484 21.97 41.00 -1.30
N ALA A 485 21.28 40.61 -2.33
CA ALA A 485 20.76 41.50 -3.36
C ALA A 485 19.26 41.65 -3.20
N TYR A 486 18.76 42.87 -2.99
CA TYR A 486 17.38 43.09 -2.67
C TYR A 486 16.78 44.36 -3.25
N ASP A 487 15.47 44.33 -3.45
CA ASP A 487 14.62 45.47 -3.70
C ASP A 487 13.68 45.71 -2.51
N TYR A 488 13.25 46.94 -2.32
CA TYR A 488 12.30 47.28 -1.26
C TYR A 488 11.25 48.29 -1.76
N ASN A 489 10.06 48.21 -1.17
CA ASN A 489 9.00 49.18 -1.33
C ASN A 489 8.58 49.68 0.07
N GLY A 490 8.37 51.01 0.22
CA GLY A 490 7.98 51.61 1.48
C GLY A 490 9.01 52.64 2.00
N GLU A 491 9.05 52.86 3.30
CA GLU A 491 9.94 53.87 3.90
C GLU A 491 11.42 53.43 3.79
N LEU A 492 12.29 54.38 3.42
CA LEU A 492 13.74 54.19 3.29
C LEU A 492 14.40 53.61 4.56
N SER A 493 13.89 53.94 5.74
CA SER A 493 14.37 53.44 7.02
C SER A 493 14.23 51.92 7.18
N PHE A 494 13.31 51.30 6.43
CA PHE A 494 13.02 49.86 6.54
C PHE A 494 14.17 49.00 6.00
N SER A 495 14.79 49.37 4.91
CA SER A 495 15.91 48.62 4.31
C SER A 495 17.17 48.64 5.17
N GLU A 496 17.38 49.73 5.93
CA GLU A 496 18.53 49.86 6.82
C GLU A 496 18.34 49.13 8.15
N THR A 497 17.12 48.93 8.56
CA THR A 497 16.77 48.32 9.85
C THR A 497 16.64 46.79 9.78
N MET A 498 16.42 46.22 8.58
CA MET A 498 16.44 44.80 8.36
C MET A 498 17.75 44.33 7.72
N GLN A 499 18.45 43.44 8.38
CA GLN A 499 19.72 42.89 7.93
C GLN A 499 19.69 41.38 7.99
N LEU A 500 20.16 40.73 6.92
CA LEU A 500 20.38 39.29 6.87
C LEU A 500 21.87 38.99 6.91
N LYS A 501 22.24 37.85 7.54
CA LYS A 501 23.58 37.30 7.47
C LYS A 501 23.56 35.80 7.59
N ALA A 502 24.57 35.14 7.04
CA ALA A 502 24.84 33.73 7.24
C ALA A 502 26.05 33.56 8.17
N GLN A 503 26.01 32.55 9.03
CA GLN A 503 27.08 32.26 9.98
C GLN A 503 27.17 30.73 10.21
N MET A 504 28.39 30.18 10.23
CA MET A 504 28.61 28.82 10.70
C MET A 504 28.31 28.71 12.19
N LEU A 505 27.60 27.64 12.54
CA LEU A 505 27.18 27.33 13.90
C LEU A 505 27.60 25.91 14.26
N ASP A 506 27.93 25.73 15.53
CA ASP A 506 28.04 24.43 16.19
C ASP A 506 26.80 24.28 17.09
N LEU A 507 25.82 23.49 16.66
CA LEU A 507 24.59 23.30 17.43
C LEU A 507 24.69 22.13 18.42
N ASN A 508 25.63 21.23 18.20
CA ASN A 508 25.77 19.98 18.98
C ASN A 508 26.77 20.12 20.13
N THR A 509 27.49 21.25 20.20
CA THR A 509 28.58 21.47 21.16
C THR A 509 29.72 20.48 21.09
N ASP A 510 29.88 19.82 19.92
CA ASP A 510 30.95 18.85 19.65
C ASP A 510 32.20 19.46 19.03
N THR A 511 32.23 20.78 18.91
CA THR A 511 33.28 21.61 18.26
C THR A 511 33.31 21.51 16.73
N VAL A 512 32.34 20.84 16.10
CA VAL A 512 32.23 20.76 14.64
C VAL A 512 31.21 21.78 14.13
N MET A 513 31.67 22.72 13.30
CA MET A 513 30.79 23.66 12.60
C MET A 513 30.12 22.95 11.42
N ASP A 514 28.94 22.39 11.62
CA ASP A 514 28.19 21.58 10.64
C ASP A 514 26.88 22.23 10.16
N THR A 515 26.58 23.41 10.67
CA THR A 515 25.33 24.11 10.39
C THR A 515 25.58 25.54 9.96
N VAL A 516 24.80 26.04 9.01
CA VAL A 516 24.77 27.45 8.61
C VAL A 516 23.49 28.09 9.12
N GLY A 517 23.59 28.95 10.12
CA GLY A 517 22.46 29.74 10.58
C GLY A 517 22.22 30.94 9.66
N ILE A 518 21.03 31.04 9.10
CA ILE A 518 20.54 32.26 8.47
C ILE A 518 19.96 33.13 9.58
N ARG A 519 20.57 34.27 9.80
CA ARG A 519 20.28 35.16 10.92
C ARG A 519 19.74 36.48 10.43
N MET A 520 18.75 36.97 11.13
CA MET A 520 18.15 38.26 10.85
C MET A 520 18.23 39.18 12.06
N LYS A 521 18.45 40.46 11.79
CA LYS A 521 18.23 41.57 12.72
C LYS A 521 17.13 42.43 12.11
N ASN A 522 16.08 42.70 12.88
CA ASN A 522 15.00 43.60 12.50
C ASN A 522 14.71 44.54 13.65
N THR A 523 15.12 45.80 13.49
CA THR A 523 14.94 46.84 14.53
C THR A 523 13.63 47.59 14.39
N VAL A 524 12.83 47.32 13.37
CA VAL A 524 11.47 47.86 13.24
C VAL A 524 10.59 47.24 14.31
N ASN A 525 9.89 48.08 15.06
CA ASN A 525 8.96 47.61 16.07
C ASN A 525 7.69 47.09 15.39
N THR A 526 7.74 45.86 14.92
CA THR A 526 6.63 45.21 14.24
C THR A 526 6.29 43.93 14.98
N GLU A 527 5.17 43.93 15.67
CA GLU A 527 4.65 42.72 16.34
C GLU A 527 4.17 41.67 15.33
N ASP A 528 3.92 42.07 14.07
CA ASP A 528 3.42 41.22 13.00
C ASP A 528 4.19 41.44 11.69
N ALA A 529 5.27 40.73 11.50
CA ALA A 529 5.99 40.68 10.23
C ALA A 529 6.08 39.25 9.73
N THR A 530 5.96 39.10 8.42
CA THR A 530 6.04 37.80 7.76
C THR A 530 7.32 37.73 6.92
N PHE A 531 8.09 36.66 7.10
CA PHE A 531 9.26 36.35 6.31
C PHE A 531 9.01 35.06 5.54
N SER A 532 8.81 35.16 4.24
CA SER A 532 8.65 34.00 3.34
C SER A 532 9.96 33.80 2.60
N TYR A 533 10.40 32.57 2.45
CA TYR A 533 11.64 32.26 1.76
C TYR A 533 11.60 30.95 0.99
N LYS A 534 12.47 30.85 -0.01
CA LYS A 534 12.68 29.70 -0.85
C LYS A 534 14.17 29.46 -0.98
N VAL A 535 14.64 28.29 -0.63
CA VAL A 535 16.05 27.92 -0.73
C VAL A 535 16.28 27.04 -1.94
N LYS A 536 17.26 27.39 -2.74
CA LYS A 536 17.77 26.60 -3.87
C LYS A 536 19.22 26.24 -3.58
N ILE A 537 19.54 24.97 -3.68
CA ILE A 537 20.91 24.46 -3.56
C ILE A 537 21.53 24.38 -4.95
N ILE A 538 22.71 24.94 -5.11
CA ILE A 538 23.49 24.87 -6.35
C ILE A 538 24.74 24.07 -6.02
N ASN A 539 24.86 22.91 -6.60
CA ASN A 539 26.02 22.02 -6.46
C ASN A 539 27.12 22.38 -7.48
#